data_8a73862bf5456fe24ce13453309f7328
#
_entry.id   8a73862bf5456fe24ce13453309f7328
#
_cell.length_a   1.000
_cell.length_b   1.000
_cell.length_c   1.000
_cell.angle_alpha   90.00
_cell.angle_beta   90.00
_cell.angle_gamma   90.00
#
_symmetry.space_group_name_H-M   'P 1'
#
loop_
_entity.id
_entity.type
_entity.pdbx_description
1 polymer ?
#
loop_
_entity_poly.entity_id
_entity_poly.type
_entity_poly.pdbx_seq_one_letter_code
_entity_poly.pdbx_strand_id
1 'polypeptide(L)'
;ALRLLGLSADATSEEVKAAYRETAQILHPDRFASNKKLQERATEQFKNLQEAYEVLTSGKGSSTRARGTVASSAEEAEINARLAGISAARKQLLTQRDVALDERRSGFAMAGIGALVALAFGRKLGVLAVVASIGVACAVWGIVKVVSAQKTASILNDHLDELAAEKKQLLARLDEIG
;
A
#
# COMPACT_ATOMS: atom_id res chain seq x y z
N ALA A 1 13.41 -10.78 -4.56
CA ALA A 1 12.21 -11.31 -5.22
C ALA A 1 11.29 -12.03 -4.21
N LEU A 2 11.69 -13.14 -3.58
CA LEU A 2 10.84 -13.91 -2.63
C LEU A 2 10.28 -13.06 -1.47
N ARG A 3 11.08 -12.15 -0.92
CA ARG A 3 10.63 -11.22 0.13
C ARG A 3 9.47 -10.30 -0.29
N LEU A 4 9.37 -9.97 -1.57
CA LEU A 4 8.27 -9.17 -2.13
C LEU A 4 6.95 -9.95 -2.11
N LEU A 5 7.03 -11.27 -2.24
CA LEU A 5 5.90 -12.20 -2.17
C LEU A 5 5.61 -12.70 -0.74
N GLY A 6 6.43 -12.29 0.24
CA GLY A 6 6.29 -12.75 1.62
C GLY A 6 6.71 -14.21 1.84
N LEU A 7 7.43 -14.79 0.88
CA LEU A 7 7.84 -16.18 0.90
C LEU A 7 9.25 -16.38 1.47
N SER A 8 9.49 -17.54 2.03
CA SER A 8 10.81 -18.01 2.49
C SER A 8 11.70 -18.45 1.33
N ALA A 9 12.99 -18.72 1.62
CA ALA A 9 13.97 -19.07 0.59
C ALA A 9 13.76 -20.46 -0.02
N ASP A 10 13.01 -21.30 0.65
CA ASP A 10 12.69 -22.70 0.30
C ASP A 10 11.32 -22.86 -0.38
N ALA A 11 10.64 -21.75 -0.69
CA ALA A 11 9.35 -21.76 -1.35
C ALA A 11 9.39 -22.50 -2.70
N THR A 12 8.39 -23.32 -2.94
CA THR A 12 8.22 -24.06 -4.18
C THR A 12 7.73 -23.16 -5.32
N SER A 13 7.86 -23.62 -6.56
CA SER A 13 7.37 -22.90 -7.75
C SER A 13 5.85 -22.66 -7.70
N GLU A 14 5.09 -23.61 -7.12
CA GLU A 14 3.63 -23.48 -6.97
C GLU A 14 3.27 -22.42 -5.92
N GLU A 15 3.98 -22.38 -4.80
CA GLU A 15 3.80 -21.35 -3.76
C GLU A 15 4.17 -19.95 -4.31
N VAL A 16 5.24 -19.84 -5.09
CA VAL A 16 5.62 -18.59 -5.77
C VAL A 16 4.49 -18.12 -6.70
N LYS A 17 3.90 -19.03 -7.47
CA LYS A 17 2.83 -18.74 -8.39
C LYS A 17 1.53 -18.34 -7.67
N ALA A 18 1.20 -19.03 -6.57
CA ALA A 18 0.02 -18.72 -5.75
C ALA A 18 0.16 -17.35 -5.08
N ALA A 19 1.28 -17.08 -4.40
CA ALA A 19 1.56 -15.81 -3.75
C ALA A 19 1.62 -14.64 -4.75
N TYR A 20 2.19 -14.87 -5.95
CA TYR A 20 2.19 -13.85 -7.00
C TYR A 20 0.78 -13.49 -7.45
N ARG A 21 -0.08 -14.48 -7.75
CA ARG A 21 -1.47 -14.22 -8.17
C ARG A 21 -2.22 -13.42 -7.11
N GLU A 22 -2.09 -13.80 -5.86
CA GLU A 22 -2.75 -13.13 -4.75
C GLU A 22 -2.29 -11.68 -4.61
N THR A 23 -0.97 -11.46 -4.55
CA THR A 23 -0.40 -10.12 -4.45
C THR A 23 -0.74 -9.25 -5.66
N ALA A 24 -0.71 -9.81 -6.87
CA ALA A 24 -1.04 -9.12 -8.12
C ALA A 24 -2.50 -8.68 -8.16
N GLN A 25 -3.41 -9.51 -7.67
CA GLN A 25 -4.84 -9.18 -7.58
C GLN A 25 -5.10 -8.05 -6.57
N ILE A 26 -4.42 -8.07 -5.43
CA ILE A 26 -4.55 -7.04 -4.39
C ILE A 26 -3.97 -5.70 -4.85
N LEU A 27 -2.79 -5.71 -5.49
CA LEU A 27 -2.08 -4.50 -5.92
C LEU A 27 -2.46 -4.05 -7.35
N HIS A 28 -3.53 -4.60 -7.93
CA HIS A 28 -3.93 -4.23 -9.29
C HIS A 28 -4.29 -2.74 -9.38
N PRO A 29 -3.75 -1.98 -10.36
CA PRO A 29 -4.00 -0.53 -10.47
C PRO A 29 -5.47 -0.14 -10.57
N ASP A 30 -6.31 -1.00 -11.15
CA ASP A 30 -7.75 -0.75 -11.28
C ASP A 30 -8.47 -0.64 -9.94
N ARG A 31 -7.98 -1.32 -8.90
CA ARG A 31 -8.56 -1.21 -7.55
C ARG A 31 -8.40 0.20 -6.96
N PHE A 32 -7.46 0.96 -7.48
CA PHE A 32 -7.13 2.33 -7.05
C PHE A 32 -7.53 3.39 -8.07
N ALA A 33 -8.34 3.06 -9.07
CA ALA A 33 -8.75 3.95 -10.16
C ALA A 33 -9.44 5.23 -9.67
N SER A 34 -10.07 5.20 -8.50
CA SER A 34 -10.71 6.36 -7.87
C SER A 34 -9.72 7.43 -7.35
N ASN A 35 -8.43 7.10 -7.26
CA ASN A 35 -7.38 8.00 -6.80
C ASN A 35 -6.11 7.86 -7.65
N LYS A 36 -5.88 8.82 -8.54
CA LYS A 36 -4.78 8.82 -9.51
C LYS A 36 -3.41 8.59 -8.86
N LYS A 37 -3.15 9.22 -7.70
CA LYS A 37 -1.86 9.08 -7.00
C LYS A 37 -1.64 7.64 -6.47
N LEU A 38 -2.72 7.01 -5.95
CA LEU A 38 -2.67 5.61 -5.55
C LEU A 38 -2.51 4.68 -6.75
N GLN A 39 -3.22 4.96 -7.83
CA GLN A 39 -3.13 4.18 -9.06
C GLN A 39 -1.73 4.20 -9.66
N GLU A 40 -1.07 5.37 -9.71
CA GLU A 40 0.32 5.50 -10.17
C GLU A 40 1.29 4.66 -9.30
N ARG A 41 1.13 4.73 -7.98
CA ARG A 41 1.93 3.93 -7.03
C ARG A 41 1.66 2.43 -7.17
N ALA A 42 0.40 2.03 -7.32
CA ALA A 42 0.02 0.65 -7.55
C ALA A 42 0.62 0.12 -8.86
N THR A 43 0.62 0.92 -9.93
CA THR A 43 1.24 0.58 -11.21
C THR A 43 2.74 0.31 -11.04
N GLU A 44 3.45 1.15 -10.31
CA GLU A 44 4.88 0.96 -10.06
C GLU A 44 5.15 -0.30 -9.22
N GLN A 45 4.36 -0.52 -8.18
CA GLN A 45 4.47 -1.73 -7.34
C GLN A 45 4.14 -3.00 -8.11
N PHE A 46 3.12 -2.96 -8.96
CA PHE A 46 2.74 -4.07 -9.83
C PHE A 46 3.85 -4.42 -10.82
N LYS A 47 4.51 -3.43 -11.41
CA LYS A 47 5.68 -3.63 -12.27
C LYS A 47 6.84 -4.31 -11.52
N ASN A 48 7.18 -3.81 -10.33
CA ASN A 48 8.22 -4.42 -9.49
C ASN A 48 7.87 -5.87 -9.10
N LEU A 49 6.59 -6.16 -8.88
CA LEU A 49 6.10 -7.51 -8.59
C LEU A 49 6.26 -8.44 -9.80
N GLN A 50 5.94 -7.96 -11.02
CA GLN A 50 6.14 -8.72 -12.26
C GLN A 50 7.61 -9.03 -12.51
N GLU A 51 8.49 -8.05 -12.37
CA GLU A 51 9.94 -8.23 -12.51
C GLU A 51 10.48 -9.26 -11.49
N ALA A 52 9.99 -9.19 -10.24
CA ALA A 52 10.37 -10.16 -9.22
C ALA A 52 9.91 -11.59 -9.58
N TYR A 53 8.71 -11.74 -10.10
CA TYR A 53 8.18 -13.03 -10.55
C TYR A 53 8.94 -13.58 -11.74
N GLU A 54 9.27 -12.76 -12.73
CA GLU A 54 10.07 -13.15 -13.89
C GLU A 54 11.47 -13.64 -13.48
N VAL A 55 12.12 -12.97 -12.54
CA VAL A 55 13.43 -13.41 -11.99
C VAL A 55 13.32 -14.78 -11.35
N LEU A 56 12.24 -15.05 -10.62
CA LEU A 56 12.03 -16.32 -9.94
C LEU A 56 11.69 -17.47 -10.91
N THR A 57 10.95 -17.18 -11.98
CA THR A 57 10.49 -18.19 -12.96
C THR A 57 11.47 -18.41 -14.10
N SER A 58 12.29 -17.41 -14.46
CA SER A 58 13.27 -17.51 -15.58
C SER A 58 14.54 -18.31 -15.25
N GLY A 59 14.64 -18.91 -14.08
CA GLY A 59 15.81 -19.71 -13.67
C GLY A 59 17.08 -18.91 -13.37
N LYS A 60 17.04 -17.58 -13.45
CA LYS A 60 18.15 -16.71 -13.04
C LYS A 60 18.22 -16.48 -11.53
N GLY A 61 17.15 -16.82 -10.81
CA GLY A 61 17.13 -16.89 -9.35
C GLY A 61 17.36 -18.35 -8.93
N SER A 62 18.35 -18.59 -8.08
CA SER A 62 18.79 -19.86 -7.50
C SER A 62 17.70 -20.93 -7.47
N SER A 63 18.03 -22.11 -7.98
CA SER A 63 17.21 -23.31 -7.98
C SER A 63 16.54 -23.52 -6.61
N THR A 64 15.24 -23.27 -6.54
CA THR A 64 14.38 -23.75 -5.45
C THR A 64 14.31 -25.27 -5.58
N ARG A 65 15.19 -25.95 -4.86
CA ARG A 65 15.11 -27.41 -4.68
C ARG A 65 13.81 -27.71 -3.97
N ALA A 66 12.91 -28.40 -4.66
CA ALA A 66 11.79 -29.08 -4.06
C ALA A 66 12.35 -30.05 -3.01
N ARG A 67 12.41 -29.62 -1.75
CA ARG A 67 12.65 -30.52 -0.62
C ARG A 67 11.27 -30.93 -0.12
N GLY A 68 10.88 -32.13 -0.47
CA GLY A 68 9.72 -32.79 0.11
C GLY A 68 9.86 -32.77 1.63
N THR A 69 9.13 -31.89 2.26
CA THR A 69 8.82 -31.97 3.68
C THR A 69 7.41 -32.50 3.79
N VAL A 70 7.30 -33.64 4.46
CA VAL A 70 6.14 -34.26 5.08
C VAL A 70 4.80 -33.60 4.75
N ALA A 71 3.98 -34.35 4.03
CA ALA A 71 2.63 -34.12 3.57
C ALA A 71 1.77 -33.12 4.37
N SER A 72 2.04 -31.84 4.23
CA SER A 72 0.95 -30.88 4.22
C SER A 72 0.20 -31.08 2.91
N SER A 73 -1.11 -31.19 2.94
CA SER A 73 -1.88 -31.35 1.71
C SER A 73 -1.49 -30.22 0.75
N ALA A 74 -1.53 -30.48 -0.54
CA ALA A 74 -1.23 -29.43 -1.54
C ALA A 74 -2.11 -28.18 -1.32
N GLU A 75 -3.28 -28.37 -0.71
CA GLU A 75 -4.23 -27.33 -0.32
C GLU A 75 -3.69 -26.45 0.83
N GLU A 76 -3.07 -27.05 1.87
CA GLU A 76 -2.43 -26.29 2.95
C GLU A 76 -1.27 -25.42 2.44
N ALA A 77 -0.44 -25.97 1.55
CA ALA A 77 0.65 -25.23 0.94
C ALA A 77 0.15 -24.04 0.11
N GLU A 78 -0.94 -24.23 -0.66
CA GLU A 78 -1.57 -23.15 -1.43
C GLU A 78 -2.17 -22.08 -0.51
N ILE A 79 -2.88 -22.46 0.55
CA ILE A 79 -3.45 -21.51 1.52
C ILE A 79 -2.33 -20.70 2.20
N ASN A 80 -1.26 -21.35 2.63
CA ASN A 80 -0.12 -20.69 3.25
C ASN A 80 0.58 -19.70 2.28
N ALA A 81 0.71 -20.06 1.01
CA ALA A 81 1.26 -19.17 -0.01
C ALA A 81 0.35 -17.94 -0.27
N ARG A 82 -0.98 -18.13 -0.25
CA ARG A 82 -1.94 -17.01 -0.33
C ARG A 82 -1.85 -16.11 0.89
N LEU A 83 -1.77 -16.67 2.09
CA LEU A 83 -1.58 -15.91 3.34
C LEU A 83 -0.27 -15.10 3.31
N ALA A 84 0.79 -15.66 2.75
CA ALA A 84 2.06 -14.94 2.54
C ALA A 84 1.87 -13.76 1.58
N GLY A 85 1.19 -13.95 0.44
CA GLY A 85 0.85 -12.89 -0.51
C GLY A 85 0.03 -11.76 0.11
N ILE A 86 -1.04 -12.10 0.85
CA ILE A 86 -1.86 -11.12 1.59
C ILE A 86 -1.01 -10.34 2.59
N SER A 87 -0.12 -11.02 3.33
CA SER A 87 0.74 -10.36 4.32
C SER A 87 1.72 -9.37 3.68
N ALA A 88 2.28 -9.72 2.52
CA ALA A 88 3.18 -8.88 1.74
C ALA A 88 2.45 -7.65 1.18
N ALA A 89 1.29 -7.85 0.56
CA ALA A 89 0.45 -6.77 0.03
C ALA A 89 -0.01 -5.82 1.14
N ARG A 90 -0.47 -6.37 2.27
CA ARG A 90 -0.87 -5.58 3.45
C ARG A 90 0.25 -4.68 3.95
N LYS A 91 1.49 -5.19 4.03
CA LYS A 91 2.65 -4.40 4.43
C LYS A 91 2.88 -3.21 3.48
N GLN A 92 2.74 -3.41 2.18
CA GLN A 92 2.89 -2.34 1.19
C GLN A 92 1.78 -1.29 1.34
N LEU A 93 0.51 -1.70 1.52
CA LEU A 93 -0.61 -0.79 1.73
C LEU A 93 -0.47 0.01 3.03
N LEU A 94 0.00 -0.60 4.12
CA LEU A 94 0.28 0.10 5.38
C LEU A 94 1.34 1.18 5.20
N THR A 95 2.42 0.89 4.49
CA THR A 95 3.45 1.90 4.18
C THR A 95 2.87 3.08 3.38
N GLN A 96 2.01 2.80 2.41
CA GLN A 96 1.33 3.88 1.65
C GLN A 96 0.38 4.71 2.52
N ARG A 97 -0.34 4.06 3.44
CA ARG A 97 -1.23 4.73 4.38
C ARG A 97 -0.44 5.66 5.32
N ASP A 98 0.69 5.20 5.84
CA ASP A 98 1.52 5.98 6.75
C ASP A 98 2.07 7.24 6.05
N VAL A 99 2.49 7.13 4.79
CA VAL A 99 2.87 8.28 3.96
C VAL A 99 1.70 9.25 3.77
N ALA A 100 0.48 8.75 3.53
CA ALA A 100 -0.70 9.61 3.39
C ALA A 100 -1.04 10.34 4.70
N LEU A 101 -0.88 9.68 5.85
CA LEU A 101 -1.10 10.30 7.16
C LEU A 101 -0.06 11.38 7.47
N ASP A 102 1.19 11.19 7.08
CA ASP A 102 2.24 12.19 7.22
C ASP A 102 2.00 13.42 6.32
N GLU A 103 1.54 13.20 5.08
CA GLU A 103 1.07 14.28 4.21
C GLU A 103 -0.08 15.09 4.84
N ARG A 104 -1.01 14.43 5.52
CA ARG A 104 -2.10 15.08 6.25
C ARG A 104 -1.56 15.96 7.39
N ARG A 105 -0.61 15.46 8.17
CA ARG A 105 0.03 16.21 9.25
C ARG A 105 0.73 17.45 8.74
N SER A 106 1.48 17.34 7.64
CA SER A 106 2.14 18.49 7.00
C SER A 106 1.12 19.50 6.45
N GLY A 107 -0.01 19.04 5.92
CA GLY A 107 -1.11 19.90 5.45
C GLY A 107 -1.72 20.74 6.58
N PHE A 108 -1.96 20.16 7.76
CA PHE A 108 -2.43 20.91 8.93
C PHE A 108 -1.42 21.97 9.39
N ALA A 109 -0.13 21.65 9.40
CA ALA A 109 0.92 22.62 9.75
C ALA A 109 0.94 23.81 8.78
N MET A 110 0.85 23.55 7.47
CA MET A 110 0.79 24.60 6.44
C MET A 110 -0.48 25.44 6.56
N ALA A 111 -1.64 24.82 6.79
CA ALA A 111 -2.90 25.52 6.96
C ALA A 111 -2.86 26.44 8.20
N GLY A 112 -2.33 25.93 9.33
CA GLY A 112 -2.19 26.70 10.57
C GLY A 112 -1.24 27.89 10.44
N ILE A 113 -0.06 27.69 9.87
CA ILE A 113 0.91 28.75 9.62
C ILE A 113 0.34 29.80 8.66
N GLY A 114 -0.28 29.37 7.57
CA GLY A 114 -0.90 30.27 6.58
C GLY A 114 -2.02 31.12 7.19
N ALA A 115 -2.88 30.53 8.04
CA ALA A 115 -3.93 31.24 8.75
C ALA A 115 -3.37 32.25 9.74
N LEU A 116 -2.32 31.91 10.50
CA LEU A 116 -1.66 32.83 11.43
C LEU A 116 -1.05 34.03 10.70
N VAL A 117 -0.36 33.81 9.58
CA VAL A 117 0.22 34.87 8.76
C VAL A 117 -0.90 35.79 8.20
N ALA A 118 -1.99 35.21 7.69
CA ALA A 118 -3.12 35.97 7.17
C ALA A 118 -3.75 36.86 8.26
N LEU A 119 -3.94 36.31 9.48
CA LEU A 119 -4.51 37.07 10.62
C LEU A 119 -3.56 38.16 11.14
N ALA A 120 -2.26 37.89 11.22
CA ALA A 120 -1.27 38.84 11.72
C ALA A 120 -1.11 40.06 10.81
N PHE A 121 -1.17 39.86 9.51
CA PHE A 121 -0.86 40.88 8.50
C PHE A 121 -2.08 41.38 7.72
N GLY A 122 -3.24 40.68 7.80
CA GLY A 122 -4.44 41.01 7.02
C GLY A 122 -5.10 42.36 7.33
N ARG A 123 -4.73 42.99 8.46
CA ARG A 123 -5.29 44.30 8.88
C ARG A 123 -4.44 45.50 8.44
N LYS A 124 -3.30 45.29 7.80
CA LYS A 124 -2.40 46.37 7.37
C LYS A 124 -2.44 46.56 5.85
N LEU A 125 -2.71 47.80 5.41
CA LEU A 125 -2.72 48.16 3.99
C LEU A 125 -1.28 48.27 3.44
N GLY A 126 -1.14 48.01 2.14
CA GLY A 126 0.12 48.16 1.41
C GLY A 126 0.84 46.84 1.18
N VAL A 127 2.19 46.83 1.24
CA VAL A 127 3.04 45.66 0.97
C VAL A 127 2.71 44.45 1.87
N LEU A 128 2.24 44.70 3.09
CA LEU A 128 1.81 43.67 4.04
C LEU A 128 0.52 42.94 3.62
N ALA A 129 -0.32 43.54 2.78
CA ALA A 129 -1.48 42.87 2.22
C ALA A 129 -1.10 41.76 1.23
N VAL A 130 0.03 41.90 0.52
CA VAL A 130 0.56 40.85 -0.35
C VAL A 130 1.01 39.64 0.49
N VAL A 131 1.64 39.85 1.62
CA VAL A 131 2.05 38.77 2.54
C VAL A 131 0.81 38.03 3.10
N ALA A 132 -0.24 38.78 3.44
CA ALA A 132 -1.51 38.19 3.89
C ALA A 132 -2.18 37.32 2.79
N SER A 133 -2.15 37.75 1.53
CA SER A 133 -2.71 36.95 0.43
C SER A 133 -1.97 35.65 0.19
N ILE A 134 -0.63 35.65 0.34
CA ILE A 134 0.19 34.45 0.30
C ILE A 134 -0.17 33.52 1.48
N GLY A 135 -0.40 34.07 2.68
CA GLY A 135 -0.85 33.31 3.85
C GLY A 135 -2.20 32.60 3.59
N VAL A 136 -3.16 33.29 2.99
CA VAL A 136 -4.45 32.70 2.60
C VAL A 136 -4.25 31.57 1.58
N ALA A 137 -3.44 31.80 0.55
CA ALA A 137 -3.16 30.76 -0.46
C ALA A 137 -2.51 29.53 0.16
N CYS A 138 -1.55 29.69 1.07
CA CYS A 138 -0.94 28.60 1.81
C CYS A 138 -1.95 27.83 2.71
N ALA A 139 -2.87 28.56 3.36
CA ALA A 139 -3.92 27.96 4.17
C ALA A 139 -4.87 27.12 3.32
N VAL A 140 -5.34 27.63 2.19
CA VAL A 140 -6.20 26.91 1.24
C VAL A 140 -5.50 25.65 0.71
N TRP A 141 -4.23 25.79 0.29
CA TRP A 141 -3.43 24.66 -0.18
C TRP A 141 -3.25 23.58 0.91
N GLY A 142 -3.01 23.99 2.15
CA GLY A 142 -2.93 23.09 3.30
C GLY A 142 -4.22 22.30 3.52
N ILE A 143 -5.38 22.96 3.41
CA ILE A 143 -6.70 22.30 3.52
C ILE A 143 -6.91 21.29 2.39
N VAL A 144 -6.59 21.65 1.15
CA VAL A 144 -6.69 20.74 -0.01
C VAL A 144 -5.82 19.50 0.22
N LYS A 145 -4.60 19.67 0.72
CA LYS A 145 -3.70 18.56 1.07
C LYS A 145 -4.30 17.64 2.13
N VAL A 146 -4.89 18.20 3.18
CA VAL A 146 -5.53 17.42 4.26
C VAL A 146 -6.70 16.59 3.72
N VAL A 147 -7.59 17.20 2.94
CA VAL A 147 -8.76 16.51 2.35
C VAL A 147 -8.32 15.39 1.41
N SER A 148 -7.34 15.66 0.55
CA SER A 148 -6.79 14.65 -0.37
C SER A 148 -6.15 13.47 0.39
N ALA A 149 -5.34 13.75 1.42
CA ALA A 149 -4.70 12.74 2.24
C ALA A 149 -5.73 11.90 3.01
N GLN A 150 -6.80 12.53 3.52
CA GLN A 150 -7.86 11.83 4.22
C GLN A 150 -8.63 10.88 3.31
N LYS A 151 -8.96 11.31 2.09
CA LYS A 151 -9.59 10.44 1.09
C LYS A 151 -8.69 9.26 0.70
N THR A 152 -7.40 9.51 0.54
CA THR A 152 -6.40 8.46 0.26
C THR A 152 -6.33 7.44 1.40
N ALA A 153 -6.27 7.91 2.65
CA ALA A 153 -6.23 7.04 3.82
C ALA A 153 -7.52 6.21 3.99
N SER A 154 -8.70 6.78 3.69
CA SER A 154 -9.97 6.04 3.72
C SER A 154 -9.96 4.87 2.74
N ILE A 155 -9.60 5.13 1.48
CA ILE A 155 -9.53 4.07 0.44
C ILE A 155 -8.58 2.95 0.87
N LEU A 156 -7.43 3.30 1.43
CA LEU A 156 -6.46 2.30 1.89
C LEU A 156 -6.97 1.50 3.10
N ASN A 157 -7.69 2.13 4.02
CA ASN A 157 -8.29 1.44 5.16
C ASN A 157 -9.37 0.45 4.69
N ASP A 158 -10.24 0.83 3.76
CA ASP A 158 -11.27 -0.05 3.21
C ASP A 158 -10.65 -1.32 2.60
N HIS A 159 -9.54 -1.17 1.85
CA HIS A 159 -8.82 -2.32 1.30
C HIS A 159 -8.10 -3.16 2.38
N LEU A 160 -7.57 -2.54 3.43
CA LEU A 160 -6.94 -3.25 4.54
C LEU A 160 -7.97 -4.08 5.34
N ASP A 161 -9.18 -3.57 5.50
CA ASP A 161 -10.27 -4.27 6.19
C ASP A 161 -10.77 -5.45 5.34
N GLU A 162 -10.88 -5.30 4.01
CA GLU A 162 -11.17 -6.39 3.08
C GLU A 162 -10.13 -7.51 3.19
N LEU A 163 -8.83 -7.17 3.16
CA LEU A 163 -7.75 -8.14 3.33
C LEU A 163 -7.73 -8.81 4.70
N ALA A 164 -8.14 -8.10 5.75
CA ALA A 164 -8.26 -8.70 7.07
C ALA A 164 -9.38 -9.74 7.13
N ALA A 165 -10.51 -9.49 6.47
CA ALA A 165 -11.62 -10.43 6.35
C ALA A 165 -11.22 -11.68 5.55
N GLU A 166 -10.55 -11.50 4.41
CA GLU A 166 -10.07 -12.59 3.57
C GLU A 166 -9.05 -13.47 4.30
N LYS A 167 -8.08 -12.84 4.98
CA LYS A 167 -7.12 -13.55 5.82
C LYS A 167 -7.82 -14.41 6.87
N LYS A 168 -8.86 -13.89 7.53
CA LYS A 168 -9.63 -14.62 8.54
C LYS A 168 -10.33 -15.83 7.95
N GLN A 169 -10.88 -15.72 6.74
CA GLN A 169 -11.52 -16.84 6.04
C GLN A 169 -10.51 -17.95 5.68
N LEU A 170 -9.32 -17.57 5.19
CA LEU A 170 -8.26 -18.52 4.86
C LEU A 170 -7.73 -19.26 6.11
N LEU A 171 -7.57 -18.55 7.22
CA LEU A 171 -7.18 -19.16 8.49
C LEU A 171 -8.24 -20.15 9.00
N ALA A 172 -9.52 -19.81 8.92
CA ALA A 172 -10.61 -20.73 9.30
C ALA A 172 -10.61 -21.99 8.43
N ARG A 173 -10.36 -21.86 7.11
CA ARG A 173 -10.20 -23.03 6.24
C ARG A 173 -8.99 -23.89 6.60
N LEU A 174 -7.89 -23.28 6.98
CA LEU A 174 -6.68 -24.00 7.42
C LEU A 174 -6.97 -24.83 8.67
N ASP A 175 -7.72 -24.26 9.62
CA ASP A 175 -8.11 -24.95 10.87
C ASP A 175 -9.12 -26.10 10.61
N GLU A 176 -9.86 -26.07 9.50
CA GLU A 176 -10.79 -27.17 9.13
C GLU A 176 -10.06 -28.36 8.47
N ILE A 177 -8.90 -28.12 7.88
CA ILE A 177 -8.11 -29.14 7.14
C ILE A 177 -7.11 -29.84 8.06
N GLY A 178 -6.60 -29.17 9.10
CA GLY A 178 -5.59 -29.69 10.06
C GLY A 178 -6.24 -30.35 11.24
#